data_15270b83eadf3478d72515368ee286de
#
_entry.id   15270b83eadf3478d72515368ee286de
#
_cell.length_a   1.000
_cell.length_b   1.000
_cell.length_c   1.000
_cell.angle_alpha   90.00
_cell.angle_beta   90.00
_cell.angle_gamma   90.00
#
_symmetry.space_group_name_H-M   'P 1'
#
loop_
_entity.id
_entity.type
_entity.pdbx_description
1 polymer ?
#
loop_
_entity_poly.entity_id
_entity_poly.type
_entity_poly.pdbx_seq_one_letter_code
_entity_poly.pdbx_strand_id
1 'polypeptide(L)'
;MKIVVKLGGSLMKEGVPSSFIEDISALSSTHQLILVHGGGDVVTEYANRLGKEQRFVVSPEGIRSRYTDGETAEIYQMVMAGLLAKRLVLSLTKAGVKSLSLSGTDGSLLQGRRKSKLVVVDERGRKVAIDGGYTGKVQGVNSSLLDLLLSQGYVPVISPVATSEAAEPLNVDGDRAASAVATGTGAEAVAFLTNVDGLQLNGSLVRHMTPSEASESLPKIGFGMQKKVMAAVEAVEGGVKEALICSGTRSSPLTSALAHDTCTVISVQ
;
A
#
# COMPACT_ATOMS: atom_id res chain seq x y z
N MET A 1 2.88 -20.51 0.13
CA MET A 1 2.48 -19.42 -0.79
C MET A 1 3.34 -18.19 -0.52
N LYS A 2 3.61 -17.38 -1.56
CA LYS A 2 4.15 -16.02 -1.41
C LYS A 2 2.99 -15.03 -1.41
N ILE A 3 2.88 -14.22 -0.37
CA ILE A 3 1.73 -13.32 -0.15
C ILE A 3 2.25 -11.91 0.15
N VAL A 4 1.72 -10.92 -0.55
CA VAL A 4 1.97 -9.51 -0.22
C VAL A 4 0.79 -9.00 0.59
N VAL A 5 1.07 -8.35 1.72
CA VAL A 5 0.06 -7.80 2.62
C VAL A 5 0.24 -6.30 2.74
N LYS A 6 -0.75 -5.56 2.31
CA LYS A 6 -0.77 -4.10 2.48
C LYS A 6 -1.56 -3.73 3.72
N LEU A 7 -0.88 -3.16 4.70
CA LEU A 7 -1.50 -2.63 5.91
C LEU A 7 -1.91 -1.17 5.70
N GLY A 8 -3.20 -0.86 5.79
CA GLY A 8 -3.75 0.49 5.64
C GLY A 8 -3.21 1.48 6.67
N GLY A 9 -2.99 2.73 6.28
CA GLY A 9 -2.47 3.77 7.17
C GLY A 9 -3.38 4.06 8.36
N SER A 10 -4.69 3.96 8.18
CA SER A 10 -5.67 4.12 9.26
C SER A 10 -5.52 3.08 10.37
N LEU A 11 -5.11 1.87 10.02
CA LEU A 11 -4.85 0.80 11.00
C LEU A 11 -3.57 1.02 11.82
N MET A 12 -2.68 1.90 11.36
CA MET A 12 -1.40 2.19 12.03
C MET A 12 -1.43 3.48 12.85
N LYS A 13 -2.52 4.24 12.80
CA LYS A 13 -2.60 5.56 13.45
C LYS A 13 -2.50 5.47 14.97
N GLU A 14 -3.19 4.52 15.57
CA GLU A 14 -3.22 4.29 17.03
C GLU A 14 -2.24 3.19 17.48
N GLY A 15 -1.44 2.68 16.57
CA GLY A 15 -0.53 1.55 16.78
C GLY A 15 -0.88 0.39 15.86
N VAL A 16 0.01 -0.58 15.77
CA VAL A 16 -0.23 -1.79 14.96
C VAL A 16 -1.17 -2.71 15.73
N PRO A 17 -2.31 -3.17 15.15
CA PRO A 17 -3.23 -4.07 15.84
C PRO A 17 -2.54 -5.37 16.28
N SER A 18 -2.74 -5.79 17.54
CA SER A 18 -2.15 -7.03 18.07
C SER A 18 -2.62 -8.26 17.29
N SER A 19 -3.90 -8.30 16.94
CA SER A 19 -4.50 -9.38 16.14
C SER A 19 -3.80 -9.54 14.77
N PHE A 20 -3.41 -8.43 14.13
CA PHE A 20 -2.62 -8.50 12.91
C PHE A 20 -1.22 -9.07 13.16
N ILE A 21 -0.54 -8.65 14.23
CA ILE A 21 0.81 -9.15 14.56
C ILE A 21 0.78 -10.65 14.88
N GLU A 22 -0.20 -11.11 15.64
CA GLU A 22 -0.40 -12.52 15.98
C GLU A 22 -0.66 -13.37 14.73
N ASP A 23 -1.50 -12.88 13.84
CA ASP A 23 -1.83 -13.56 12.57
C ASP A 23 -0.62 -13.63 11.63
N ILE A 24 0.14 -12.55 11.48
CA ILE A 24 1.41 -12.55 10.72
C ILE A 24 2.43 -13.52 11.34
N SER A 25 2.53 -13.55 12.67
CA SER A 25 3.43 -14.48 13.36
C SER A 25 3.06 -15.95 13.06
N ALA A 26 1.78 -16.30 13.14
CA ALA A 26 1.30 -17.64 12.83
C ALA A 26 1.57 -18.03 11.36
N LEU A 27 1.24 -17.15 10.42
CA LEU A 27 1.36 -17.42 8.99
C LEU A 27 2.81 -17.40 8.48
N SER A 28 3.72 -16.65 9.12
CA SER A 28 5.12 -16.54 8.70
C SER A 28 5.90 -17.85 8.77
N SER A 29 5.40 -18.85 9.52
CA SER A 29 5.99 -20.19 9.60
C SER A 29 5.70 -21.07 8.39
N THR A 30 4.61 -20.79 7.66
CA THR A 30 4.11 -21.61 6.55
C THR A 30 4.04 -20.88 5.21
N HIS A 31 4.15 -19.54 5.22
CA HIS A 31 4.04 -18.68 4.06
C HIS A 31 5.21 -17.69 3.98
N GLN A 32 5.57 -17.31 2.77
CA GLN A 32 6.48 -16.20 2.53
C GLN A 32 5.68 -14.91 2.50
N LEU A 33 5.86 -14.06 3.52
CA LEU A 33 5.10 -12.83 3.66
C LEU A 33 5.96 -11.60 3.34
N ILE A 34 5.41 -10.67 2.58
CA ILE A 34 5.97 -9.33 2.33
C ILE A 34 4.94 -8.32 2.78
N LEU A 35 5.33 -7.40 3.66
CA LEU A 35 4.42 -6.37 4.17
C LEU A 35 4.71 -5.03 3.49
N VAL A 36 3.65 -4.34 3.06
CA VAL A 36 3.72 -2.95 2.58
C VAL A 36 2.82 -2.12 3.47
N HIS A 37 3.33 -1.06 4.09
CA HIS A 37 2.51 -0.27 5.01
C HIS A 37 2.12 1.09 4.44
N GLY A 38 1.00 1.62 4.93
CA GLY A 38 0.58 3.00 4.75
C GLY A 38 0.95 3.87 5.95
N GLY A 39 0.44 5.11 6.00
CA GLY A 39 0.70 6.01 7.13
C GLY A 39 0.57 7.49 6.82
N GLY A 40 -0.14 7.84 5.74
CA GLY A 40 -0.26 9.24 5.31
C GLY A 40 -0.79 10.20 6.40
N ASP A 41 -1.68 9.75 7.29
CA ASP A 41 -2.19 10.58 8.38
C ASP A 41 -1.10 10.89 9.41
N VAL A 42 -0.25 9.91 9.73
CA VAL A 42 0.90 10.11 10.62
C VAL A 42 1.93 11.04 9.98
N VAL A 43 2.14 10.94 8.66
CA VAL A 43 2.97 11.92 7.94
C VAL A 43 2.41 13.33 8.09
N THR A 44 1.09 13.53 7.95
CA THR A 44 0.45 14.84 8.14
C THR A 44 0.67 15.36 9.56
N GLU A 45 0.49 14.51 10.56
CA GLU A 45 0.68 14.87 11.97
C GLU A 45 2.12 15.34 12.24
N TYR A 46 3.12 14.57 11.80
CA TYR A 46 4.52 14.93 12.01
C TYR A 46 4.97 16.14 11.19
N ALA A 47 4.47 16.29 9.97
CA ALA A 47 4.73 17.49 9.17
C ALA A 47 4.21 18.75 9.87
N ASN A 48 2.98 18.71 10.41
CA ASN A 48 2.42 19.82 11.18
C ASN A 48 3.24 20.13 12.44
N ARG A 49 3.74 19.10 13.17
CA ARG A 49 4.64 19.28 14.32
C ARG A 49 5.96 19.95 13.93
N LEU A 50 6.44 19.73 12.70
CA LEU A 50 7.63 20.38 12.14
C LEU A 50 7.34 21.74 11.51
N GLY A 51 6.11 22.26 11.61
CA GLY A 51 5.70 23.53 11.06
C GLY A 51 5.44 23.50 9.54
N LYS A 52 5.40 22.30 8.92
CA LYS A 52 5.15 22.13 7.49
C LYS A 52 3.68 21.82 7.23
N GLU A 53 2.94 22.83 6.77
CA GLU A 53 1.55 22.64 6.32
C GLU A 53 1.49 21.71 5.11
N GLN A 54 0.55 20.76 5.15
CA GLN A 54 0.42 19.75 4.11
C GLN A 54 -0.63 20.16 3.08
N ARG A 55 -0.20 20.25 1.82
CA ARG A 55 -1.07 20.53 0.68
C ARG A 55 -1.64 19.25 0.08
N PHE A 56 -2.95 19.22 -0.15
CA PHE A 56 -3.63 18.15 -0.87
C PHE A 56 -4.22 18.68 -2.17
N VAL A 57 -4.19 17.85 -3.19
CA VAL A 57 -4.75 18.14 -4.51
C VAL A 57 -5.75 17.07 -4.91
N VAL A 58 -6.72 17.43 -5.75
CA VAL A 58 -7.76 16.52 -6.24
C VAL A 58 -7.61 16.40 -7.75
N SER A 59 -7.53 15.15 -8.25
CA SER A 59 -7.50 14.89 -9.69
C SER A 59 -8.87 15.11 -10.33
N PRO A 60 -8.98 15.21 -11.67
CA PRO A 60 -10.26 15.31 -12.36
C PRO A 60 -11.23 14.16 -12.07
N GLU A 61 -10.70 12.99 -11.71
CA GLU A 61 -11.46 11.80 -11.31
C GLU A 61 -11.90 11.86 -9.83
N GLY A 62 -11.61 12.97 -9.13
CA GLY A 62 -11.96 13.17 -7.73
C GLY A 62 -10.98 12.53 -6.72
N ILE A 63 -9.87 11.94 -7.17
CA ILE A 63 -8.92 11.28 -6.27
C ILE A 63 -8.07 12.33 -5.56
N ARG A 64 -8.19 12.37 -4.22
CA ARG A 64 -7.37 13.23 -3.36
C ARG A 64 -6.00 12.61 -3.13
N SER A 65 -4.94 13.40 -3.31
CA SER A 65 -3.55 13.00 -3.05
C SER A 65 -2.74 14.14 -2.42
N ARG A 66 -1.70 13.80 -1.67
CA ARG A 66 -0.75 14.76 -1.11
C ARG A 66 0.10 15.35 -2.23
N TYR A 67 0.16 16.67 -2.34
CA TYR A 67 1.21 17.32 -3.11
C TYR A 67 2.52 17.23 -2.33
N THR A 68 3.52 16.66 -2.95
CA THR A 68 4.80 16.35 -2.29
C THR A 68 5.88 17.23 -2.89
N ASP A 69 6.19 18.37 -2.25
CA ASP A 69 7.39 19.16 -2.54
C ASP A 69 8.63 18.52 -1.90
N GLY A 70 9.83 19.11 -2.08
CA GLY A 70 11.08 18.53 -1.59
C GLY A 70 11.08 18.30 -0.08
N GLU A 71 10.72 19.31 0.72
CA GLU A 71 10.62 19.22 2.16
C GLU A 71 9.57 18.18 2.62
N THR A 72 8.42 18.14 1.94
CA THR A 72 7.41 17.10 2.21
C THR A 72 7.93 15.71 1.88
N ALA A 73 8.76 15.55 0.84
CA ALA A 73 9.36 14.26 0.49
C ALA A 73 10.33 13.77 1.57
N GLU A 74 11.14 14.66 2.13
CA GLU A 74 12.04 14.35 3.26
C GLU A 74 11.25 13.92 4.49
N ILE A 75 10.23 14.70 4.90
CA ILE A 75 9.37 14.37 6.04
C ILE A 75 8.65 13.03 5.79
N TYR A 76 8.15 12.81 4.57
CA TYR A 76 7.50 11.58 4.19
C TYR A 76 8.43 10.38 4.37
N GLN A 77 9.67 10.48 3.89
CA GLN A 77 10.68 9.43 4.05
C GLN A 77 11.03 9.19 5.53
N MET A 78 11.27 10.25 6.31
CA MET A 78 11.56 10.14 7.74
C MET A 78 10.45 9.40 8.49
N VAL A 79 9.20 9.77 8.27
CA VAL A 79 8.05 9.20 8.99
C VAL A 79 7.74 7.77 8.50
N MET A 80 7.74 7.55 7.19
CA MET A 80 7.39 6.23 6.63
C MET A 80 8.50 5.22 6.89
N ALA A 81 9.73 5.49 6.47
CA ALA A 81 10.83 4.54 6.56
C ALA A 81 11.49 4.49 7.95
N GLY A 82 11.54 5.62 8.64
CA GLY A 82 12.14 5.71 9.98
C GLY A 82 11.16 5.31 11.09
N LEU A 83 10.03 6.01 11.21
CA LEU A 83 9.13 5.86 12.35
C LEU A 83 8.18 4.66 12.21
N LEU A 84 7.34 4.67 11.17
CA LEU A 84 6.26 3.68 11.02
C LEU A 84 6.79 2.28 10.71
N ALA A 85 7.74 2.17 9.81
CA ALA A 85 8.38 0.91 9.49
C ALA A 85 9.06 0.29 10.71
N LYS A 86 9.76 1.08 11.53
CA LYS A 86 10.42 0.59 12.75
C LYS A 86 9.43 0.20 13.83
N ARG A 87 8.33 0.92 14.00
CA ARG A 87 7.23 0.51 14.90
C ARG A 87 6.68 -0.87 14.52
N LEU A 88 6.43 -1.11 13.23
CA LEU A 88 5.92 -2.38 12.74
C LEU A 88 6.96 -3.51 12.95
N VAL A 89 8.22 -3.28 12.58
CA VAL A 89 9.30 -4.26 12.81
C VAL A 89 9.45 -4.61 14.30
N LEU A 90 9.45 -3.61 15.19
CA LEU A 90 9.56 -3.87 16.64
C LEU A 90 8.37 -4.71 17.17
N SER A 91 7.15 -4.45 16.68
CA SER A 91 5.98 -5.25 17.05
C SER A 91 6.08 -6.69 16.56
N LEU A 92 6.55 -6.90 15.32
CA LEU A 92 6.79 -8.22 14.73
C LEU A 92 7.92 -8.96 15.48
N THR A 93 9.02 -8.27 15.77
CA THR A 93 10.15 -8.85 16.53
C THR A 93 9.71 -9.30 17.93
N LYS A 94 8.86 -8.52 18.61
CA LYS A 94 8.28 -8.89 19.91
C LYS A 94 7.45 -10.18 19.81
N ALA A 95 6.81 -10.42 18.67
CA ALA A 95 6.05 -11.65 18.39
C ALA A 95 6.91 -12.81 17.83
N GLY A 96 8.23 -12.66 17.83
CA GLY A 96 9.16 -13.70 17.35
C GLY A 96 9.33 -13.76 15.82
N VAL A 97 8.75 -12.82 15.07
CA VAL A 97 8.87 -12.78 13.62
C VAL A 97 10.22 -12.18 13.22
N LYS A 98 10.98 -12.91 12.40
CA LYS A 98 12.25 -12.43 11.83
C LYS A 98 11.96 -11.40 10.74
N SER A 99 11.91 -10.13 11.11
CA SER A 99 11.51 -9.04 10.21
C SER A 99 12.59 -7.96 10.09
N LEU A 100 12.58 -7.26 8.97
CA LEU A 100 13.38 -6.06 8.73
C LEU A 100 12.60 -5.08 7.87
N SER A 101 12.91 -3.79 7.99
CA SER A 101 12.27 -2.78 7.14
C SER A 101 13.23 -2.29 6.06
N LEU A 102 12.63 -2.03 4.89
CA LEU A 102 13.24 -1.39 3.73
C LEU A 102 12.30 -0.27 3.26
N SER A 103 12.87 0.83 2.82
CA SER A 103 12.16 1.75 1.93
C SER A 103 12.38 1.30 0.49
N GLY A 104 11.57 1.74 -0.44
CA GLY A 104 11.83 1.45 -1.85
C GLY A 104 13.13 2.04 -2.37
N THR A 105 13.80 2.95 -1.61
CA THR A 105 15.11 3.49 -1.95
C THR A 105 16.24 2.54 -1.60
N ASP A 106 16.06 1.63 -0.62
CA ASP A 106 17.09 0.69 -0.20
C ASP A 106 17.32 -0.37 -1.30
N GLY A 107 18.54 -0.42 -1.83
CA GLY A 107 18.87 -1.32 -2.93
C GLY A 107 18.04 -1.09 -4.20
N SER A 108 17.52 0.13 -4.41
CA SER A 108 16.57 0.47 -5.50
C SER A 108 15.39 -0.51 -5.54
N LEU A 109 14.88 -0.87 -4.37
CA LEU A 109 13.82 -1.87 -4.22
C LEU A 109 12.56 -1.51 -5.01
N LEU A 110 12.13 -0.23 -4.96
CA LEU A 110 11.04 0.30 -5.77
C LEU A 110 11.61 1.36 -6.72
N GLN A 111 11.73 1.03 -7.98
CA GLN A 111 12.12 1.97 -9.02
C GLN A 111 10.88 2.75 -9.46
N GLY A 112 10.97 4.07 -9.41
CA GLY A 112 9.85 4.95 -9.70
C GLY A 112 10.14 5.97 -10.79
N ARG A 113 9.11 6.35 -11.52
CA ARG A 113 9.14 7.49 -12.42
C ARG A 113 8.43 8.68 -11.77
N ARG A 114 9.14 9.79 -11.65
CA ARG A 114 8.59 11.08 -11.21
C ARG A 114 7.53 11.56 -12.20
N LYS A 115 6.38 11.99 -11.69
CA LYS A 115 5.36 12.65 -12.51
C LYS A 115 5.79 14.08 -12.78
N SER A 116 6.04 14.42 -14.04
CA SER A 116 6.44 15.79 -14.42
C SER A 116 5.31 16.81 -14.15
N LYS A 117 4.06 16.40 -14.37
CA LYS A 117 2.87 17.24 -14.15
C LYS A 117 1.77 16.43 -13.48
N LEU A 118 0.96 17.12 -12.67
CA LEU A 118 -0.32 16.62 -12.13
C LEU A 118 -1.44 17.48 -12.72
N VAL A 119 -2.48 16.86 -13.24
CA VAL A 119 -3.72 17.54 -13.59
C VAL A 119 -4.60 17.52 -12.35
N VAL A 120 -4.98 18.69 -11.88
CA VAL A 120 -5.77 18.89 -10.66
C VAL A 120 -7.00 19.75 -10.93
N VAL A 121 -7.98 19.68 -10.07
CA VAL A 121 -9.15 20.57 -10.08
C VAL A 121 -8.88 21.71 -9.11
N ASP A 122 -8.94 22.96 -9.59
CA ASP A 122 -8.78 24.15 -8.76
C ASP A 122 -10.07 24.45 -7.97
N GLU A 123 -10.03 25.46 -7.09
CA GLU A 123 -11.17 25.89 -6.28
C GLU A 123 -12.37 26.38 -7.12
N ARG A 124 -12.16 26.71 -8.39
CA ARG A 124 -13.19 27.12 -9.35
C ARG A 124 -13.69 25.96 -10.22
N GLY A 125 -13.27 24.70 -9.90
CA GLY A 125 -13.66 23.50 -10.65
C GLY A 125 -12.94 23.33 -12.00
N ARG A 126 -11.89 24.09 -12.29
CA ARG A 126 -11.17 24.04 -13.57
C ARG A 126 -10.01 23.02 -13.48
N LYS A 127 -9.78 22.30 -14.57
CA LYS A 127 -8.61 21.41 -14.70
C LYS A 127 -7.35 22.24 -14.96
N VAL A 128 -6.38 22.17 -14.07
CA VAL A 128 -5.10 22.89 -14.17
C VAL A 128 -3.94 21.90 -14.05
N ALA A 129 -2.94 22.06 -14.90
CA ALA A 129 -1.70 21.31 -14.79
C ALA A 129 -0.72 22.05 -13.84
N ILE A 130 -0.25 21.34 -12.83
CA ILE A 130 0.76 21.84 -11.88
C ILE A 130 2.01 20.96 -11.96
N ASP A 131 3.15 21.43 -11.41
CA ASP A 131 4.33 20.59 -11.25
C ASP A 131 4.00 19.33 -10.43
N GLY A 132 4.58 18.19 -10.82
CA GLY A 132 4.32 16.91 -10.18
C GLY A 132 4.97 16.72 -8.82
N GLY A 133 5.89 17.62 -8.45
CA GLY A 133 6.69 17.51 -7.23
C GLY A 133 7.45 16.18 -7.19
N TYR A 134 7.55 15.63 -6.00
CA TYR A 134 8.15 14.30 -5.75
C TYR A 134 7.10 13.18 -5.71
N THR A 135 6.04 13.31 -6.49
CA THR A 135 5.04 12.25 -6.68
C THR A 135 5.52 11.30 -7.77
N GLY A 136 5.51 10.00 -7.48
CA GLY A 136 5.97 8.96 -8.39
C GLY A 136 4.93 7.90 -8.74
N LYS A 137 5.28 7.11 -9.75
CA LYS A 137 4.63 5.83 -10.08
C LYS A 137 5.71 4.76 -10.08
N VAL A 138 5.47 3.63 -9.41
CA VAL A 138 6.37 2.46 -9.44
C VAL A 138 6.40 1.91 -10.87
N GLN A 139 7.60 1.64 -11.37
CA GLN A 139 7.86 1.05 -12.69
C GLN A 139 8.54 -0.31 -12.59
N GLY A 140 9.31 -0.53 -11.54
CA GLY A 140 10.04 -1.77 -11.32
C GLY A 140 10.23 -2.08 -9.85
N VAL A 141 10.46 -3.35 -9.56
CA VAL A 141 10.73 -3.90 -8.23
C VAL A 141 11.98 -4.76 -8.31
N ASN A 142 12.93 -4.54 -7.39
CA ASN A 142 14.09 -5.41 -7.24
C ASN A 142 13.66 -6.70 -6.50
N SER A 143 13.03 -7.61 -7.24
CA SER A 143 12.53 -8.86 -6.69
C SER A 143 13.62 -9.76 -6.17
N SER A 144 14.82 -9.74 -6.74
CA SER A 144 15.96 -10.56 -6.31
C SER A 144 16.37 -10.24 -4.87
N LEU A 145 16.30 -8.97 -4.45
CA LEU A 145 16.54 -8.59 -3.06
C LEU A 145 15.47 -9.18 -2.12
N LEU A 146 14.20 -9.14 -2.52
CA LEU A 146 13.11 -9.72 -1.72
C LEU A 146 13.20 -11.23 -1.66
N ASP A 147 13.49 -11.91 -2.77
CA ASP A 147 13.63 -13.36 -2.80
C ASP A 147 14.81 -13.82 -1.93
N LEU A 148 15.92 -13.08 -1.91
CA LEU A 148 17.03 -13.34 -0.99
C LEU A 148 16.57 -13.26 0.47
N LEU A 149 15.85 -12.22 0.86
CA LEU A 149 15.38 -12.05 2.24
C LEU A 149 14.38 -13.14 2.63
N LEU A 150 13.41 -13.44 1.75
CA LEU A 150 12.44 -14.52 1.96
C LEU A 150 13.10 -15.88 2.10
N SER A 151 14.14 -16.18 1.31
CA SER A 151 14.90 -17.45 1.41
C SER A 151 15.61 -17.59 2.74
N GLN A 152 15.96 -16.50 3.40
CA GLN A 152 16.55 -16.46 4.72
C GLN A 152 15.51 -16.39 5.86
N GLY A 153 14.23 -16.56 5.54
CA GLY A 153 13.12 -16.55 6.50
C GLY A 153 12.78 -15.16 7.08
N TYR A 154 13.19 -14.09 6.42
CA TYR A 154 12.75 -12.75 6.81
C TYR A 154 11.36 -12.42 6.27
N VAL A 155 10.62 -11.63 7.02
CA VAL A 155 9.43 -10.92 6.58
C VAL A 155 9.82 -9.47 6.28
N PRO A 156 10.01 -9.07 5.00
CA PRO A 156 10.32 -7.70 4.62
C PRO A 156 9.13 -6.78 4.88
N VAL A 157 9.40 -5.61 5.47
CA VAL A 157 8.44 -4.51 5.70
C VAL A 157 8.83 -3.34 4.81
N ILE A 158 8.02 -3.04 3.81
CA ILE A 158 8.33 -2.06 2.76
C ILE A 158 7.57 -0.76 2.99
N SER A 159 8.30 0.35 3.03
CA SER A 159 7.74 1.70 2.99
C SER A 159 7.60 2.17 1.54
N PRO A 160 6.45 2.75 1.14
CA PRO A 160 6.19 3.15 -0.24
C PRO A 160 6.90 4.48 -0.60
N VAL A 161 8.21 4.47 -0.51
CA VAL A 161 9.11 5.54 -0.98
C VAL A 161 9.95 4.94 -2.11
N ALA A 162 9.71 5.33 -3.35
CA ALA A 162 10.45 4.81 -4.50
C ALA A 162 11.68 5.68 -4.82
N THR A 163 12.62 5.14 -5.58
CA THR A 163 13.78 5.88 -6.12
C THR A 163 13.52 6.29 -7.55
N SER A 164 13.70 7.57 -7.88
CA SER A 164 13.67 8.03 -9.27
C SER A 164 14.98 7.69 -10.02
N GLU A 165 14.97 7.85 -11.34
CA GLU A 165 16.19 7.75 -12.17
C GLU A 165 17.28 8.76 -11.75
N ALA A 166 16.88 9.90 -11.16
CA ALA A 166 17.79 10.91 -10.64
C ALA A 166 18.22 10.65 -9.17
N ALA A 167 17.96 9.44 -8.63
CA ALA A 167 18.22 9.06 -7.26
C ALA A 167 17.47 9.93 -6.20
N GLU A 168 16.29 10.46 -6.55
CA GLU A 168 15.44 11.23 -5.65
C GLU A 168 14.37 10.34 -4.99
N PRO A 169 13.99 10.58 -3.72
CA PRO A 169 12.90 9.87 -3.09
C PRO A 169 11.56 10.30 -3.67
N LEU A 170 10.71 9.35 -4.03
CA LEU A 170 9.38 9.61 -4.55
C LEU A 170 8.30 9.06 -3.63
N ASN A 171 7.32 9.90 -3.30
CA ASN A 171 6.08 9.45 -2.66
C ASN A 171 5.25 8.68 -3.69
N VAL A 172 5.06 7.38 -3.46
CA VAL A 172 4.22 6.52 -4.29
C VAL A 172 3.01 6.01 -3.49
N ASP A 173 1.92 5.73 -4.19
CA ASP A 173 0.72 5.19 -3.56
C ASP A 173 1.00 3.79 -2.99
N GLY A 174 0.67 3.58 -1.70
CA GLY A 174 1.00 2.34 -1.00
C GLY A 174 0.22 1.11 -1.50
N ASP A 175 -1.01 1.29 -1.99
CA ASP A 175 -1.79 0.19 -2.56
C ASP A 175 -1.15 -0.24 -3.89
N ARG A 176 -0.76 0.71 -4.75
CA ARG A 176 -0.05 0.44 -6.00
C ARG A 176 1.37 -0.09 -5.79
N ALA A 177 2.06 0.36 -4.75
CA ALA A 177 3.34 -0.22 -4.38
C ALA A 177 3.20 -1.71 -4.00
N ALA A 178 2.17 -2.06 -3.24
CA ALA A 178 1.88 -3.45 -2.89
C ALA A 178 1.54 -4.30 -4.13
N SER A 179 0.73 -3.79 -5.06
CA SER A 179 0.46 -4.44 -6.35
C SER A 179 1.74 -4.68 -7.14
N ALA A 180 2.59 -3.65 -7.26
CA ALA A 180 3.85 -3.76 -7.99
C ALA A 180 4.80 -4.80 -7.35
N VAL A 181 4.87 -4.82 -6.01
CA VAL A 181 5.65 -5.82 -5.27
C VAL A 181 5.07 -7.22 -5.52
N ALA A 182 3.75 -7.39 -5.46
CA ALA A 182 3.11 -8.69 -5.68
C ALA A 182 3.39 -9.22 -7.10
N THR A 183 3.19 -8.37 -8.10
CA THR A 183 3.47 -8.71 -9.51
C THR A 183 4.96 -8.99 -9.73
N GLY A 184 5.84 -8.10 -9.25
CA GLY A 184 7.28 -8.20 -9.47
C GLY A 184 7.92 -9.41 -8.79
N THR A 185 7.36 -9.89 -7.68
CA THR A 185 7.86 -11.08 -6.96
C THR A 185 7.14 -12.38 -7.34
N GLY A 186 6.15 -12.33 -8.23
CA GLY A 186 5.32 -13.47 -8.56
C GLY A 186 4.54 -14.00 -7.35
N ALA A 187 4.02 -13.11 -6.51
CA ALA A 187 3.20 -13.50 -5.37
C ALA A 187 1.90 -14.15 -5.85
N GLU A 188 1.41 -15.12 -5.09
CA GLU A 188 0.17 -15.82 -5.41
C GLU A 188 -1.06 -15.01 -5.00
N ALA A 189 -0.94 -14.23 -3.92
CA ALA A 189 -2.02 -13.36 -3.44
C ALA A 189 -1.49 -11.99 -3.00
N VAL A 190 -2.34 -10.97 -3.10
CA VAL A 190 -2.14 -9.69 -2.44
C VAL A 190 -3.36 -9.34 -1.59
N ALA A 191 -3.14 -9.03 -0.31
CA ALA A 191 -4.20 -8.66 0.62
C ALA A 191 -4.11 -7.18 1.00
N PHE A 192 -5.19 -6.43 0.77
CA PHE A 192 -5.34 -5.02 1.15
C PHE A 192 -6.15 -4.93 2.44
N LEU A 193 -5.46 -4.84 3.57
CA LEU A 193 -6.09 -4.70 4.88
C LEU A 193 -6.51 -3.24 5.12
N THR A 194 -7.78 -3.05 5.45
CA THR A 194 -8.41 -1.74 5.65
C THR A 194 -9.33 -1.79 6.90
N ASN A 195 -10.09 -0.73 7.15
CA ASN A 195 -11.04 -0.64 8.27
C ASN A 195 -12.45 -1.15 7.95
N VAL A 196 -12.66 -1.71 6.75
CA VAL A 196 -13.95 -2.28 6.32
C VAL A 196 -13.75 -3.70 5.79
N ASP A 197 -14.79 -4.50 5.81
CA ASP A 197 -14.75 -5.93 5.45
C ASP A 197 -14.45 -6.21 3.97
N GLY A 198 -14.61 -5.21 3.11
CA GLY A 198 -14.37 -5.33 1.68
C GLY A 198 -15.10 -4.22 0.92
N LEU A 199 -15.23 -4.40 -0.39
CA LEU A 199 -16.00 -3.52 -1.24
C LEU A 199 -17.50 -3.68 -0.98
N GLN A 200 -18.18 -2.57 -0.73
CA GLN A 200 -19.63 -2.52 -0.62
C GLN A 200 -20.24 -1.83 -1.82
N LEU A 201 -21.21 -2.47 -2.46
CA LEU A 201 -22.05 -1.88 -3.49
C LEU A 201 -23.52 -2.03 -3.07
N ASN A 202 -24.28 -0.94 -3.16
CA ASN A 202 -25.68 -0.88 -2.76
C ASN A 202 -25.94 -1.40 -1.32
N GLY A 203 -25.02 -1.12 -0.40
CA GLY A 203 -25.11 -1.54 1.00
C GLY A 203 -24.77 -3.01 1.30
N SER A 204 -24.37 -3.78 0.29
CA SER A 204 -23.99 -5.19 0.44
C SER A 204 -22.52 -5.42 0.14
N LEU A 205 -21.90 -6.33 0.89
CA LEU A 205 -20.52 -6.77 0.64
C LEU A 205 -20.45 -7.57 -0.66
N VAL A 206 -19.60 -7.14 -1.57
CA VAL A 206 -19.29 -7.90 -2.79
C VAL A 206 -18.25 -8.96 -2.46
N ARG A 207 -18.62 -10.23 -2.57
CA ARG A 207 -17.74 -11.35 -2.22
C ARG A 207 -16.69 -11.65 -3.28
N HIS A 208 -17.07 -11.57 -4.54
CA HIS A 208 -16.18 -11.87 -5.67
C HIS A 208 -16.48 -10.95 -6.85
N MET A 209 -15.44 -10.57 -7.57
CA MET A 209 -15.49 -9.81 -8.83
C MET A 209 -14.35 -10.24 -9.75
N THR A 210 -14.61 -10.21 -11.03
CA THR A 210 -13.56 -10.21 -12.05
C THR A 210 -12.89 -8.81 -12.14
N PRO A 211 -11.67 -8.69 -12.70
CA PRO A 211 -11.03 -7.40 -12.94
C PRO A 211 -11.89 -6.44 -13.78
N SER A 212 -12.63 -6.93 -14.75
CA SER A 212 -13.56 -6.12 -15.57
C SER A 212 -14.69 -5.55 -14.74
N GLU A 213 -15.42 -6.39 -14.00
CA GLU A 213 -16.51 -5.95 -13.11
C GLU A 213 -16.02 -4.96 -12.04
N ALA A 214 -14.83 -5.22 -11.49
CA ALA A 214 -14.21 -4.32 -10.52
C ALA A 214 -13.91 -2.93 -11.13
N SER A 215 -13.38 -2.89 -12.36
CA SER A 215 -13.12 -1.65 -13.09
C SER A 215 -14.40 -0.89 -13.42
N GLU A 216 -15.46 -1.57 -13.85
CA GLU A 216 -16.77 -0.99 -14.13
C GLU A 216 -17.47 -0.43 -12.88
N SER A 217 -17.13 -0.97 -11.71
CA SER A 217 -17.69 -0.51 -10.43
C SER A 217 -17.05 0.80 -9.90
N LEU A 218 -15.87 1.19 -10.39
CA LEU A 218 -15.11 2.35 -9.89
C LEU A 218 -15.93 3.64 -9.76
N PRO A 219 -16.80 4.04 -10.72
CA PRO A 219 -17.59 5.26 -10.59
C PRO A 219 -18.59 5.25 -9.44
N LYS A 220 -18.94 4.06 -8.91
CA LYS A 220 -19.92 3.84 -7.84
C LYS A 220 -19.29 3.72 -6.45
N ILE A 221 -17.95 3.82 -6.37
CA ILE A 221 -17.17 3.55 -5.15
C ILE A 221 -16.56 4.84 -4.62
N GLY A 222 -16.49 5.00 -3.29
CA GLY A 222 -15.83 6.12 -2.64
C GLY A 222 -14.30 6.12 -2.86
N PHE A 223 -13.71 7.31 -2.93
CA PHE A 223 -12.32 7.53 -3.39
C PHE A 223 -11.24 6.67 -2.70
N GLY A 224 -11.36 6.42 -1.40
CA GLY A 224 -10.39 5.60 -0.65
C GLY A 224 -10.43 4.13 -1.10
N MET A 225 -11.60 3.60 -1.40
CA MET A 225 -11.81 2.24 -1.88
C MET A 225 -11.46 2.12 -3.37
N GLN A 226 -11.74 3.15 -4.18
CA GLN A 226 -11.35 3.17 -5.60
C GLN A 226 -9.87 2.85 -5.79
N LYS A 227 -8.98 3.46 -4.99
CA LYS A 227 -7.52 3.20 -5.08
C LYS A 227 -7.18 1.74 -4.82
N LYS A 228 -7.84 1.11 -3.84
CA LYS A 228 -7.62 -0.31 -3.52
C LYS A 228 -8.12 -1.23 -4.63
N VAL A 229 -9.31 -0.95 -5.15
CA VAL A 229 -9.87 -1.72 -6.27
C VAL A 229 -8.98 -1.59 -7.51
N MET A 230 -8.53 -0.37 -7.85
CA MET A 230 -7.58 -0.18 -8.96
C MET A 230 -6.28 -0.94 -8.76
N ALA A 231 -5.72 -0.90 -7.54
CA ALA A 231 -4.50 -1.62 -7.22
C ALA A 231 -4.71 -3.14 -7.25
N ALA A 232 -5.86 -3.64 -6.80
CA ALA A 232 -6.22 -5.05 -6.86
C ALA A 232 -6.36 -5.53 -8.32
N VAL A 233 -7.02 -4.75 -9.17
CA VAL A 233 -7.12 -5.01 -10.61
C VAL A 233 -5.73 -5.04 -11.24
N GLU A 234 -4.90 -4.01 -11.00
CA GLU A 234 -3.52 -3.93 -11.52
C GLU A 234 -2.68 -5.16 -11.11
N ALA A 235 -2.88 -5.69 -9.89
CA ALA A 235 -2.17 -6.88 -9.42
C ALA A 235 -2.62 -8.16 -10.18
N VAL A 236 -3.93 -8.37 -10.30
CA VAL A 236 -4.48 -9.57 -10.97
C VAL A 236 -4.15 -9.55 -12.47
N GLU A 237 -4.30 -8.41 -13.13
CA GLU A 237 -3.88 -8.23 -14.53
C GLU A 237 -2.37 -8.42 -14.71
N GLY A 238 -1.57 -8.12 -13.67
CA GLY A 238 -0.14 -8.36 -13.61
C GLY A 238 0.26 -9.81 -13.30
N GLY A 239 -0.70 -10.74 -13.17
CA GLY A 239 -0.46 -12.17 -13.00
C GLY A 239 -0.56 -12.71 -11.56
N VAL A 240 -0.96 -11.88 -10.59
CA VAL A 240 -1.31 -12.35 -9.23
C VAL A 240 -2.64 -13.14 -9.34
N LYS A 241 -2.74 -14.32 -8.72
CA LYS A 241 -3.92 -15.17 -8.85
C LYS A 241 -5.16 -14.50 -8.27
N GLU A 242 -5.02 -13.85 -7.11
CA GLU A 242 -6.12 -13.19 -6.40
C GLU A 242 -5.66 -11.96 -5.64
N ALA A 243 -6.52 -10.96 -5.56
CA ALA A 243 -6.36 -9.79 -4.73
C ALA A 243 -7.54 -9.71 -3.75
N LEU A 244 -7.20 -9.59 -2.46
CA LEU A 244 -8.14 -9.63 -1.35
C LEU A 244 -8.28 -8.24 -0.74
N ILE A 245 -9.51 -7.73 -0.60
CA ILE A 245 -9.80 -6.51 0.15
C ILE A 245 -10.57 -6.91 1.39
N CYS A 246 -10.03 -6.66 2.58
CA CYS A 246 -10.54 -7.19 3.83
C CYS A 246 -10.30 -6.27 5.03
N SER A 247 -10.98 -6.55 6.14
CA SER A 247 -10.80 -5.81 7.39
C SER A 247 -9.52 -6.25 8.09
N GLY A 248 -8.67 -5.27 8.45
CA GLY A 248 -7.48 -5.48 9.29
C GLY A 248 -7.77 -5.42 10.79
N THR A 249 -9.05 -5.26 11.20
CA THR A 249 -9.45 -5.16 12.63
C THR A 249 -10.03 -6.46 13.19
N ARG A 250 -10.12 -7.52 12.37
CA ARG A 250 -10.60 -8.84 12.80
C ARG A 250 -9.56 -9.58 13.66
N SER A 251 -9.97 -10.65 14.33
CA SER A 251 -9.08 -11.46 15.19
C SER A 251 -7.94 -12.13 14.42
N SER A 252 -8.17 -12.54 13.18
CA SER A 252 -7.17 -13.18 12.30
C SER A 252 -7.37 -12.65 10.88
N PRO A 253 -6.95 -11.38 10.61
CA PRO A 253 -7.38 -10.65 9.43
C PRO A 253 -6.88 -11.27 8.11
N LEU A 254 -5.65 -11.74 8.06
CA LEU A 254 -5.07 -12.34 6.87
C LEU A 254 -5.52 -13.80 6.70
N THR A 255 -5.56 -14.57 7.79
CA THR A 255 -6.08 -15.94 7.79
C THR A 255 -7.52 -15.99 7.28
N SER A 256 -8.40 -15.12 7.80
CA SER A 256 -9.80 -15.02 7.34
C SER A 256 -9.90 -14.61 5.87
N ALA A 257 -9.04 -13.68 5.42
CA ALA A 257 -9.02 -13.24 4.03
C ALA A 257 -8.60 -14.39 3.08
N LEU A 258 -7.56 -15.13 3.43
CA LEU A 258 -7.09 -16.29 2.64
C LEU A 258 -8.11 -17.44 2.60
N ALA A 259 -8.96 -17.55 3.63
CA ALA A 259 -10.11 -18.46 3.62
C ALA A 259 -11.34 -17.92 2.86
N HIS A 260 -11.25 -16.74 2.26
CA HIS A 260 -12.34 -15.98 1.62
C HIS A 260 -13.52 -15.68 2.57
N ASP A 261 -13.23 -15.65 3.86
CA ASP A 261 -14.20 -15.32 4.90
C ASP A 261 -14.37 -13.80 4.99
N THR A 262 -15.51 -13.26 4.69
CA THR A 262 -15.80 -11.82 4.85
C THR A 262 -14.73 -10.90 4.25
N CYS A 263 -14.50 -11.05 2.94
CA CYS A 263 -13.64 -10.17 2.15
C CYS A 263 -14.23 -10.01 0.75
N THR A 264 -13.67 -9.10 -0.04
CA THR A 264 -13.85 -9.06 -1.48
C THR A 264 -12.66 -9.70 -2.15
N VAL A 265 -12.88 -10.70 -2.97
CA VAL A 265 -11.90 -11.38 -3.82
C VAL A 265 -12.00 -10.80 -5.22
N ILE A 266 -10.89 -10.35 -5.78
CA ILE A 266 -10.78 -10.00 -7.19
C ILE A 266 -9.84 -11.01 -7.83
N SER A 267 -10.37 -11.80 -8.79
CA SER A 267 -9.62 -12.85 -9.49
C SER A 267 -10.19 -13.08 -10.89
N VAL A 268 -9.44 -13.78 -11.73
CA VAL A 268 -9.87 -14.11 -13.10
C VAL A 268 -10.90 -15.25 -13.14
N GLN A 269 -10.99 -16.01 -12.05
CA GLN A 269 -11.88 -17.18 -11.92
C GLN A 269 -12.95 -16.94 -10.87
#